data_83ef6e2b667fe3ceda3c1f7fcc666162
#
_entry.id   83ef6e2b667fe3ceda3c1f7fcc666162
#
_cell.length_a   1.000
_cell.length_b   1.000
_cell.length_c   1.000
_cell.angle_alpha   90.00
_cell.angle_beta   90.00
_cell.angle_gamma   90.00
#
_symmetry.space_group_name_H-M   'P 1'
#
loop_
_entity.id
_entity.type
_entity.pdbx_description
1 polymer ?
#
loop_
_entity_poly.entity_id
_entity_poly.type
_entity_poly.pdbx_seq_one_letter_code
_entity_poly.pdbx_strand_id
1 'polypeptide(L)' 'MYQMRIFTLRDGTKRKIKIEEGMTLQDELKKAGITESDIFQMQLVIEGDKM' A
#
# COMPACT_ATOMS: atom_id res chain seq x y z
N MET A 1 13.24 -9.24 -4.23
CA MET A 1 12.11 -9.34 -3.30
C MET A 1 11.75 -7.97 -2.77
N TYR A 2 10.49 -7.64 -2.75
CA TYR A 2 10.04 -6.35 -2.26
C TYR A 2 8.64 -6.49 -1.70
N GLN A 3 8.23 -5.49 -0.92
CA GLN A 3 6.94 -5.51 -0.26
C GLN A 3 6.01 -4.53 -0.94
N MET A 4 4.75 -4.93 -1.04
CA MET A 4 3.70 -4.10 -1.60
C MET A 4 2.60 -3.94 -0.56
N ARG A 5 2.05 -2.75 -0.49
CA ARG A 5 0.91 -2.50 0.37
C ARG A 5 -0.32 -2.27 -0.48
N ILE A 6 -1.38 -2.99 -0.17
CA ILE A 6 -2.64 -2.83 -0.90
C ILE A 6 -3.65 -2.22 0.05
N PHE A 7 -4.14 -1.05 -0.35
CA PHE A 7 -5.19 -0.37 0.42
C PHE A 7 -6.52 -0.62 -0.27
N THR A 8 -7.46 -1.18 0.47
CA THR A 8 -8.83 -1.29 -0.03
C THR A 8 -9.58 -0.11 0.53
N LEU A 9 -10.13 0.70 -0.35
CA LEU A 9 -10.83 1.92 0.06
C LEU A 9 -12.28 1.62 0.35
N ARG A 10 -12.92 2.56 1.02
CA ARG A 10 -14.30 2.36 1.45
C ARG A 10 -15.27 2.27 0.28
N ASP A 11 -14.89 2.85 -0.86
CA ASP A 11 -15.74 2.79 -2.04
C ASP A 11 -15.48 1.53 -2.87
N GLY A 12 -14.61 0.65 -2.39
CA GLY A 12 -14.37 -0.61 -3.09
C GLY A 12 -13.17 -0.61 -4.02
N THR A 13 -12.57 0.54 -4.24
CA THR A 13 -11.38 0.59 -5.07
C THR A 13 -10.16 0.16 -4.29
N LYS A 14 -9.11 -0.19 -5.00
CA LYS A 14 -7.87 -0.62 -4.38
C LYS A 14 -6.70 0.19 -4.90
N ARG A 15 -5.75 0.45 -4.00
CA ARG A 15 -4.51 1.13 -4.35
C ARG A 15 -3.36 0.24 -3.93
N LYS A 16 -2.41 0.10 -4.81
CA LYS A 16 -1.26 -0.75 -4.57
C LYS A 16 0.00 0.08 -4.73
N ILE A 17 0.86 0.04 -3.73
CA ILE A 17 2.11 0.78 -3.78
C ILE A 17 3.25 -0.12 -3.37
N LYS A 18 4.44 0.23 -3.81
CA LYS A 18 5.65 -0.45 -3.42
C LYS A 18 6.20 0.19 -2.15
N ILE A 19 6.50 -0.62 -1.16
CA ILE A 19 7.07 -0.13 0.09
C ILE A 19 8.56 -0.10 -0.04
N GLU A 20 9.14 1.06 0.21
CA GLU A 20 10.57 1.23 0.13
C GLU A 20 11.14 1.44 1.52
N GLU A 21 12.40 1.11 1.64
CA GLU A 21 13.08 1.23 2.91
C GLU A 21 13.01 2.67 3.43
N GLY A 22 12.70 2.81 4.70
CA GLY A 22 12.61 4.12 5.30
C GLY A 22 11.27 4.81 5.17
N MET A 23 10.33 4.19 4.48
CA MET A 23 9.00 4.77 4.32
C MET A 23 8.17 4.58 5.58
N THR A 24 7.47 5.64 5.97
CA THR A 24 6.46 5.53 7.02
C THR A 24 5.11 5.27 6.38
N LEU A 25 4.14 4.94 7.23
CA LEU A 25 2.78 4.75 6.72
C LEU A 25 2.25 6.02 6.08
N GLN A 26 2.60 7.17 6.64
CA GLN A 26 2.15 8.43 6.06
C GLN A 26 2.74 8.66 4.69
N ASP A 27 4.00 8.25 4.50
CA ASP A 27 4.60 8.34 3.17
C ASP A 27 3.86 7.45 2.18
N GLU A 28 3.44 6.27 2.64
CA GLU A 28 2.68 5.36 1.80
C GLU A 28 1.35 5.96 1.40
N LEU A 29 0.68 6.59 2.35
CA LEU A 29 -0.61 7.20 2.06
C LEU A 29 -0.47 8.34 1.05
N LYS A 30 0.57 9.14 1.21
CA LYS A 30 0.82 10.22 0.26
C LYS A 30 1.09 9.67 -1.13
N LYS A 31 1.86 8.60 -1.20
CA LYS A 31 2.19 7.99 -2.48
C LYS A 31 0.95 7.43 -3.14
N ALA A 32 0.05 6.88 -2.35
CA ALA A 32 -1.20 6.32 -2.88
C ALA A 32 -2.23 7.40 -3.18
N GLY A 33 -2.04 8.60 -2.63
CA GLY A 33 -2.98 9.69 -2.85
C GLY A 33 -4.27 9.56 -2.06
N ILE A 34 -4.20 8.94 -0.89
CA ILE A 34 -5.38 8.71 -0.06
C ILE A 34 -5.08 9.12 1.36
N THR A 35 -6.13 9.15 2.19
CA THR A 35 -5.99 9.43 3.60
C THR A 35 -6.41 8.22 4.40
N GLU A 36 -6.06 8.24 5.69
CA GLU A 36 -6.42 7.13 6.57
C GLU A 36 -7.90 6.86 6.61
N SER A 37 -8.68 7.93 6.60
CA SER A 37 -10.13 7.76 6.70
C SER A 37 -10.74 7.16 5.45
N ASP A 38 -10.00 7.13 4.36
CA ASP A 38 -10.48 6.50 3.13
C ASP A 38 -10.27 5.00 3.13
N ILE A 39 -9.47 4.50 4.05
CA ILE A 39 -9.05 3.11 4.03
C ILE A 39 -10.06 2.25 4.76
N PHE A 40 -10.52 1.21 4.10
CA PHE A 40 -11.34 0.19 4.72
C PHE A 40 -10.46 -0.94 5.25
N GLN A 41 -9.43 -1.30 4.51
CA GLN A 41 -8.60 -2.45 4.84
C GLN A 41 -7.24 -2.30 4.19
N MET A 42 -6.22 -2.82 4.87
CA MET A 42 -4.86 -2.82 4.33
C MET A 42 -4.33 -4.23 4.30
N GLN A 43 -3.48 -4.50 3.32
CA GLN A 43 -2.90 -5.82 3.17
C GLN A 43 -1.45 -5.67 2.76
N LEU A 44 -0.59 -6.50 3.36
CA LEU A 44 0.82 -6.53 3.01
C LEU A 44 1.07 -7.74 2.15
N VAL A 45 1.68 -7.52 1.01
CA VAL A 45 2.00 -8.59 0.07
C VAL A 45 3.49 -8.55 -0.19
N ILE A 46 4.11 -9.71 -0.17
CA ILE A 46 5.54 -9.81 -0.48
C ILE A 46 5.65 -10.36 -1.88
N GLU A 47 6.26 -9.56 -2.75
CA GLU A 47 6.51 -9.97 -4.12
C GLU A 47 7.95 -10.39 -4.24
N GLY A 48 8.19 -11.43 -4.97
CA GLY A 48 9.52 -11.91 -5.16
C GLY A 48 9.85 -12.04 -6.61
N ASP A 49 11.14 -11.93 -6.90
CA ASP A 49 11.60 -12.20 -8.25
C ASP A 49 11.57 -13.69 -8.49
N LYS A 50 11.08 -14.05 -9.62
CA LYS A 50 11.10 -15.45 -10.01
C LYS A 50 12.41 -15.73 -10.74
N MET A 51 13.01 -16.79 -10.35
CA MET A 51 14.27 -17.16 -10.96
C MET A 51 14.08 -18.29 -11.94
#